data_aa4c999d79b55d9d1cf9053eb4f889f6
#
_entry.id   aa4c999d79b55d9d1cf9053eb4f889f6
#
_cell.length_a   1.000
_cell.length_b   1.000
_cell.length_c   1.000
_cell.angle_alpha   90.00
_cell.angle_beta   90.00
_cell.angle_gamma   90.00
#
_symmetry.space_group_name_H-M   'P 1'
#
loop_
_entity.id
_entity.type
_entity.pdbx_description
1 polymer ?
#
loop_
_entity_poly.entity_id
_entity_poly.type
_entity_poly.pdbx_seq_one_letter_code
_entity_poly.pdbx_strand_id
1 'polypeptide(L)'
;MSHYELGLVSISFRKHTPEEIVKAVKNAGLTCIEWGSDVHAPSRDIERLREIAALQEEYGVTCSSYGTYFRLGATPLTELPDYIAAAKILGTKILRLWGGTKKGEDMTTEELADFTDTCKRAAAMAEEAGVILCLECHMLSITETPDYAVALMEEVNSPAFRLYWQPFQWLDSEGSLAVAKAYAPFAEHVHVFNWQSPKMAPAKLPLAEAVEDWRAYLSVLPPPRTLLLEFMPDDRLETLPAEAEALRTIIGE
;
A
#
# COMPACT_ATOMS: atom_id res chain seq x y z
N MET A 1 5.95 3.62 -23.71
CA MET A 1 5.67 2.36 -23.00
C MET A 1 5.25 2.75 -21.59
N SER A 2 4.19 2.17 -21.07
CA SER A 2 3.87 2.39 -19.64
C SER A 2 4.88 1.59 -18.81
N HIS A 3 5.50 2.24 -17.84
CA HIS A 3 6.47 1.62 -16.94
C HIS A 3 5.88 1.50 -15.53
N TYR A 4 6.38 0.57 -14.74
CA TYR A 4 6.17 0.59 -13.31
C TYR A 4 6.98 1.73 -12.69
N GLU A 5 6.41 2.40 -11.71
CA GLU A 5 7.18 3.25 -10.81
C GLU A 5 7.67 2.39 -9.63
N LEU A 6 8.96 2.54 -9.24
CA LEU A 6 9.56 1.72 -8.20
C LEU A 6 9.84 2.55 -6.95
N GLY A 7 9.37 2.07 -5.82
CA GLY A 7 9.48 2.80 -4.56
C GLY A 7 9.63 1.92 -3.33
N LEU A 8 9.49 2.57 -2.19
CA LEU A 8 9.63 1.97 -0.87
C LEU A 8 8.47 2.36 0.04
N VAL A 9 8.01 1.44 0.87
CA VAL A 9 7.14 1.74 2.01
C VAL A 9 8.02 2.10 3.21
N SER A 10 7.91 3.32 3.72
CA SER A 10 8.79 3.84 4.78
C SER A 10 8.75 3.05 6.08
N ILE A 11 7.63 2.38 6.36
CA ILE A 11 7.48 1.55 7.57
C ILE A 11 8.43 0.34 7.60
N SER A 12 9.04 -0.03 6.48
CA SER A 12 10.11 -1.03 6.45
C SER A 12 11.29 -0.64 7.36
N PHE A 13 11.46 0.66 7.59
CA PHE A 13 12.58 1.24 8.32
C PHE A 13 12.14 2.19 9.45
N ARG A 14 11.26 1.72 10.33
CA ARG A 14 10.63 2.50 11.41
C ARG A 14 11.60 3.20 12.37
N LYS A 15 12.86 2.74 12.45
CA LYS A 15 13.90 3.28 13.35
C LYS A 15 14.74 4.36 12.71
N HIS A 16 14.57 4.59 11.42
CA HIS A 16 15.35 5.57 10.66
C HIS A 16 14.57 6.88 10.47
N THR A 17 15.32 7.96 10.31
CA THR A 17 14.75 9.27 10.02
C THR A 17 14.28 9.35 8.56
N PRO A 18 13.33 10.23 8.23
CA PRO A 18 12.95 10.47 6.84
C PRO A 18 14.12 10.84 5.94
N GLU A 19 15.09 11.60 6.42
CA GLU A 19 16.28 11.95 5.64
C GLU A 19 17.14 10.73 5.30
N GLU A 20 17.36 9.81 6.27
CA GLU A 20 18.07 8.55 6.02
C GLU A 20 17.33 7.68 4.99
N ILE A 21 15.99 7.61 5.09
CA ILE A 21 15.15 6.84 4.17
C ILE A 21 15.19 7.42 2.76
N VAL A 22 15.02 8.74 2.60
CA VAL A 22 15.06 9.41 1.28
C VAL A 22 16.42 9.20 0.61
N LYS A 23 17.53 9.33 1.36
CA LYS A 23 18.89 9.04 0.87
C LYS A 23 19.05 7.59 0.41
N ALA A 24 18.55 6.64 1.20
CA ALA A 24 18.63 5.22 0.86
C ALA A 24 17.81 4.89 -0.41
N VAL A 25 16.60 5.43 -0.53
CA VAL A 25 15.73 5.31 -1.71
C VAL A 25 16.44 5.84 -2.96
N LYS A 26 17.00 7.05 -2.89
CA LYS A 26 17.77 7.65 -3.99
C LYS A 26 18.96 6.80 -4.38
N ASN A 27 19.73 6.33 -3.40
CA ASN A 27 20.94 5.51 -3.62
C ASN A 27 20.62 4.14 -4.21
N ALA A 28 19.45 3.57 -3.89
CA ALA A 28 18.95 2.32 -4.46
C ALA A 28 18.35 2.48 -5.88
N GLY A 29 18.30 3.72 -6.41
CA GLY A 29 17.70 4.01 -7.71
C GLY A 29 16.18 3.88 -7.73
N LEU A 30 15.52 3.99 -6.57
CA LEU A 30 14.07 4.08 -6.45
C LEU A 30 13.64 5.56 -6.58
N THR A 31 12.38 5.79 -6.98
CA THR A 31 11.90 7.13 -7.34
C THR A 31 10.84 7.68 -6.40
N CYS A 32 10.20 6.82 -5.60
CA CYS A 32 9.10 7.25 -4.75
C CYS A 32 9.06 6.52 -3.40
N ILE A 33 8.28 7.10 -2.48
CA ILE A 33 8.08 6.58 -1.11
C ILE A 33 6.59 6.61 -0.77
N GLU A 34 6.09 5.54 -0.15
CA GLU A 34 4.88 5.57 0.66
C GLU A 34 5.27 5.95 2.10
N TRP A 35 4.77 7.09 2.59
CA TRP A 35 5.03 7.53 3.96
C TRP A 35 4.01 6.99 4.94
N GLY A 36 4.47 6.32 6.00
CA GLY A 36 3.61 5.85 7.08
C GLY A 36 3.26 6.95 8.08
N SER A 37 1.97 7.05 8.42
CA SER A 37 1.45 8.07 9.35
C SER A 37 1.73 7.78 10.81
N ASP A 38 2.14 6.56 11.14
CA ASP A 38 2.34 6.12 12.52
C ASP A 38 3.68 6.55 13.12
N VAL A 39 4.73 6.63 12.29
CA VAL A 39 6.09 6.96 12.74
C VAL A 39 6.67 8.18 12.04
N HIS A 40 6.66 8.18 10.70
CA HIS A 40 7.42 9.16 9.93
C HIS A 40 6.64 10.45 9.65
N ALA A 41 5.36 10.32 9.30
CA ALA A 41 4.54 11.41 8.78
C ALA A 41 3.16 11.51 9.50
N PRO A 42 3.10 11.83 10.80
CA PRO A 42 1.85 11.95 11.53
C PRO A 42 0.93 13.01 10.88
N SER A 43 -0.36 12.68 10.67
CA SER A 43 -1.29 13.49 9.88
C SER A 43 -1.53 14.90 10.41
N ARG A 44 -1.35 15.13 11.72
CA ARG A 44 -1.55 16.43 12.38
C ARG A 44 -0.26 17.19 12.64
N ASP A 45 0.89 16.62 12.33
CA ASP A 45 2.19 17.28 12.45
C ASP A 45 2.57 17.98 11.14
N ILE A 46 1.99 19.15 10.91
CA ILE A 46 2.14 19.91 9.67
C ILE A 46 3.60 20.34 9.45
N GLU A 47 4.37 20.62 10.49
CA GLU A 47 5.78 20.99 10.39
C GLU A 47 6.59 19.78 9.85
N ARG A 48 6.39 18.62 10.44
CA ARG A 48 7.03 17.38 10.02
C ARG A 48 6.67 17.00 8.58
N LEU A 49 5.41 17.14 8.19
CA LEU A 49 4.97 16.87 6.81
C LEU A 49 5.65 17.81 5.80
N ARG A 50 5.84 19.08 6.13
CA ARG A 50 6.56 20.06 5.29
C ARG A 50 8.06 19.75 5.20
N GLU A 51 8.68 19.35 6.31
CA GLU A 51 10.08 18.88 6.31
C GLU A 51 10.27 17.70 5.36
N ILE A 52 9.38 16.71 5.41
CA ILE A 52 9.41 15.55 4.52
C ILE A 52 9.23 15.99 3.06
N ALA A 53 8.28 16.87 2.77
CA ALA A 53 8.06 17.39 1.41
C ALA A 53 9.31 18.12 0.88
N ALA A 54 10.00 18.90 1.72
CA ALA A 54 11.25 19.57 1.36
C ALA A 54 12.39 18.58 1.07
N LEU A 55 12.52 17.52 1.88
CA LEU A 55 13.48 16.42 1.63
C LEU A 55 13.19 15.71 0.31
N GLN A 56 11.93 15.44 0.00
CA GLN A 56 11.53 14.84 -1.27
C GLN A 56 11.99 15.71 -2.47
N GLU A 57 11.78 17.02 -2.39
CA GLU A 57 12.20 17.97 -3.42
C GLU A 57 13.73 18.00 -3.55
N GLU A 58 14.46 18.09 -2.44
CA GLU A 58 15.93 18.13 -2.40
C GLU A 58 16.56 16.91 -3.06
N TYR A 59 16.02 15.71 -2.80
CA TYR A 59 16.58 14.46 -3.32
C TYR A 59 15.96 13.99 -4.64
N GLY A 60 14.92 14.69 -5.14
CA GLY A 60 14.20 14.32 -6.35
C GLY A 60 13.47 12.98 -6.22
N VAL A 61 12.87 12.72 -5.04
CA VAL A 61 12.04 11.57 -4.74
C VAL A 61 10.60 12.05 -4.57
N THR A 62 9.61 11.28 -5.02
CA THR A 62 8.20 11.65 -4.90
C THR A 62 7.50 10.89 -3.78
N CYS A 63 6.35 11.40 -3.33
CA CYS A 63 5.43 10.64 -2.50
C CYS A 63 4.44 9.90 -3.40
N SER A 64 4.56 8.58 -3.49
CA SER A 64 3.60 7.76 -4.26
C SER A 64 2.24 7.70 -3.57
N SER A 65 2.26 7.64 -2.26
CA SER A 65 1.07 7.40 -1.44
C SER A 65 1.31 7.74 0.03
N TYR A 66 0.22 7.92 0.74
CA TYR A 66 0.24 8.12 2.19
C TYR A 66 -0.36 6.90 2.89
N GLY A 67 0.50 6.10 3.51
CA GLY A 67 0.15 4.92 4.30
C GLY A 67 -0.48 5.31 5.63
N THR A 68 -1.79 5.48 5.67
CA THR A 68 -2.51 5.86 6.88
C THR A 68 -2.75 4.65 7.77
N TYR A 69 -2.96 4.90 9.05
CA TYR A 69 -3.49 3.92 9.99
C TYR A 69 -5.00 4.12 10.20
N PHE A 70 -5.64 4.84 9.28
CA PHE A 70 -7.08 5.02 9.24
C PHE A 70 -7.77 3.70 8.91
N ARG A 71 -8.70 3.32 9.76
CA ARG A 71 -9.44 2.06 9.63
C ARG A 71 -10.91 2.37 9.36
N LEU A 72 -11.33 2.18 8.12
CA LEU A 72 -12.74 2.41 7.74
C LEU A 72 -13.69 1.58 8.61
N GLY A 73 -14.78 2.19 9.02
CA GLY A 73 -15.77 1.55 9.91
C GLY A 73 -15.36 1.50 11.38
N ALA A 74 -14.10 1.85 11.74
CA ALA A 74 -13.64 1.91 13.12
C ALA A 74 -13.14 3.32 13.50
N THR A 75 -12.35 3.96 12.63
CA THR A 75 -11.96 5.35 12.80
C THR A 75 -13.09 6.26 12.31
N PRO A 76 -13.50 7.29 13.09
CA PRO A 76 -14.55 8.21 12.66
C PRO A 76 -14.22 8.91 11.34
N LEU A 77 -15.18 8.97 10.40
CA LEU A 77 -14.97 9.68 9.12
C LEU A 77 -14.64 11.16 9.28
N THR A 78 -14.98 11.76 10.42
CA THR A 78 -14.62 13.15 10.75
C THR A 78 -13.11 13.39 10.86
N GLU A 79 -12.30 12.33 10.98
CA GLU A 79 -10.83 12.42 11.01
C GLU A 79 -10.20 12.30 9.61
N LEU A 80 -10.94 11.79 8.61
CA LEU A 80 -10.42 11.59 7.26
C LEU A 80 -9.87 12.88 6.61
N PRO A 81 -10.46 14.08 6.82
CA PRO A 81 -9.92 15.34 6.31
C PRO A 81 -8.48 15.65 6.75
N ASP A 82 -8.07 15.27 7.96
CA ASP A 82 -6.69 15.48 8.45
C ASP A 82 -5.70 14.64 7.62
N TYR A 83 -6.03 13.40 7.32
CA TYR A 83 -5.20 12.53 6.48
C TYR A 83 -5.17 13.01 5.02
N ILE A 84 -6.29 13.49 4.50
CA ILE A 84 -6.35 14.09 3.15
C ILE A 84 -5.47 15.34 3.08
N ALA A 85 -5.50 16.20 4.09
CA ALA A 85 -4.65 17.38 4.15
C ALA A 85 -3.17 17.01 4.22
N ALA A 86 -2.81 16.00 5.02
CA ALA A 86 -1.45 15.48 5.11
C ALA A 86 -0.95 14.93 3.76
N ALA A 87 -1.75 14.13 3.08
CA ALA A 87 -1.41 13.60 1.74
C ALA A 87 -1.13 14.72 0.73
N LYS A 88 -1.93 15.79 0.74
CA LYS A 88 -1.73 16.97 -0.12
C LYS A 88 -0.43 17.70 0.19
N ILE A 89 -0.03 17.82 1.47
CA ILE A 89 1.25 18.42 1.86
C ILE A 89 2.41 17.55 1.38
N LEU A 90 2.31 16.23 1.48
CA LEU A 90 3.31 15.27 0.99
C LEU A 90 3.37 15.20 -0.54
N GLY A 91 2.40 15.79 -1.25
CA GLY A 91 2.36 15.83 -2.71
C GLY A 91 1.75 14.59 -3.37
N THR A 92 0.96 13.80 -2.66
CA THR A 92 0.27 12.63 -3.20
C THR A 92 -1.26 12.79 -3.22
N LYS A 93 -1.90 12.02 -4.10
CA LYS A 93 -3.36 11.88 -4.16
C LYS A 93 -3.85 10.54 -3.63
N ILE A 94 -2.95 9.62 -3.27
CA ILE A 94 -3.30 8.26 -2.89
C ILE A 94 -3.12 8.07 -1.39
N LEU A 95 -4.17 7.64 -0.72
CA LEU A 95 -4.18 7.30 0.69
C LEU A 95 -4.46 5.80 0.84
N ARG A 96 -3.57 5.07 1.50
CA ARG A 96 -3.79 3.69 1.87
C ARG A 96 -4.48 3.61 3.23
N LEU A 97 -5.54 2.81 3.31
CA LEU A 97 -6.37 2.61 4.50
C LEU A 97 -6.57 1.11 4.77
N TRP A 98 -7.05 0.78 5.95
CA TRP A 98 -7.51 -0.57 6.24
C TRP A 98 -9.04 -0.71 6.16
N GLY A 99 -9.50 -1.82 5.58
CA GLY A 99 -10.91 -2.12 5.33
C GLY A 99 -11.62 -2.78 6.52
N GLY A 100 -11.88 -2.03 7.59
CA GLY A 100 -12.57 -2.55 8.77
C GLY A 100 -11.68 -3.31 9.74
N THR A 101 -12.31 -4.09 10.61
CA THR A 101 -11.68 -4.87 11.69
C THR A 101 -12.12 -6.34 11.70
N LYS A 102 -12.93 -6.74 10.73
CA LYS A 102 -13.47 -8.09 10.55
C LYS A 102 -13.30 -8.52 9.09
N LYS A 103 -13.20 -9.83 8.87
CA LYS A 103 -13.36 -10.40 7.54
C LYS A 103 -14.80 -10.21 7.07
N GLY A 104 -15.01 -10.17 5.74
CA GLY A 104 -16.36 -10.06 5.19
C GLY A 104 -17.27 -11.23 5.61
N GLU A 105 -16.75 -12.44 5.65
CA GLU A 105 -17.47 -13.65 6.08
C GLU A 105 -17.89 -13.66 7.56
N ASP A 106 -17.21 -12.87 8.41
CA ASP A 106 -17.51 -12.72 9.83
C ASP A 106 -18.48 -11.56 10.14
N MET A 107 -18.91 -10.82 9.11
CA MET A 107 -19.86 -9.73 9.23
C MET A 107 -21.30 -10.25 9.06
N THR A 108 -22.22 -9.72 9.87
CA THR A 108 -23.65 -9.89 9.60
C THR A 108 -24.06 -9.08 8.36
N THR A 109 -25.23 -9.39 7.78
CA THR A 109 -25.75 -8.63 6.64
C THR A 109 -25.92 -7.14 6.95
N GLU A 110 -26.33 -6.81 8.18
CA GLU A 110 -26.49 -5.43 8.64
C GLU A 110 -25.13 -4.73 8.77
N GLU A 111 -24.13 -5.38 9.42
CA GLU A 111 -22.78 -4.85 9.54
C GLU A 111 -22.12 -4.61 8.16
N LEU A 112 -22.34 -5.51 7.21
CA LEU A 112 -21.82 -5.38 5.86
C LEU A 112 -22.47 -4.20 5.11
N ALA A 113 -23.79 -4.01 5.27
CA ALA A 113 -24.50 -2.89 4.67
C ALA A 113 -24.04 -1.54 5.26
N ASP A 114 -23.89 -1.45 6.57
CA ASP A 114 -23.41 -0.25 7.27
C ASP A 114 -21.95 0.08 6.88
N PHE A 115 -21.12 -0.95 6.74
CA PHE A 115 -19.73 -0.78 6.31
C PHE A 115 -19.67 -0.28 4.87
N THR A 116 -20.47 -0.85 3.97
CA THR A 116 -20.57 -0.43 2.57
C THR A 116 -21.03 1.03 2.45
N ASP A 117 -22.04 1.43 3.22
CA ASP A 117 -22.48 2.84 3.26
C ASP A 117 -21.37 3.79 3.75
N THR A 118 -20.63 3.36 4.77
CA THR A 118 -19.45 4.10 5.26
C THR A 118 -18.39 4.25 4.16
N CYS A 119 -18.14 3.20 3.38
CA CYS A 119 -17.20 3.25 2.24
C CYS A 119 -17.70 4.20 1.13
N LYS A 120 -18.99 4.18 0.80
CA LYS A 120 -19.59 5.13 -0.17
C LYS A 120 -19.43 6.58 0.28
N ARG A 121 -19.64 6.86 1.56
CA ARG A 121 -19.44 8.20 2.13
C ARG A 121 -17.98 8.63 2.09
N ALA A 122 -17.06 7.73 2.44
CA ALA A 122 -15.62 8.01 2.35
C ALA A 122 -15.19 8.26 0.90
N ALA A 123 -15.68 7.47 -0.06
CA ALA A 123 -15.43 7.64 -1.49
C ALA A 123 -15.90 9.02 -1.99
N ALA A 124 -17.11 9.45 -1.60
CA ALA A 124 -17.61 10.78 -1.95
C ALA A 124 -16.73 11.92 -1.40
N MET A 125 -16.26 11.79 -0.14
CA MET A 125 -15.30 12.75 0.43
C MET A 125 -13.98 12.78 -0.35
N ALA A 126 -13.50 11.62 -0.81
CA ALA A 126 -12.28 11.51 -1.60
C ALA A 126 -12.45 12.15 -2.99
N GLU A 127 -13.56 11.92 -3.67
CA GLU A 127 -13.90 12.55 -4.96
C GLU A 127 -13.92 14.08 -4.84
N GLU A 128 -14.62 14.60 -3.84
CA GLU A 128 -14.68 16.05 -3.57
C GLU A 128 -13.30 16.64 -3.31
N ALA A 129 -12.44 15.90 -2.59
CA ALA A 129 -11.08 16.32 -2.27
C ALA A 129 -10.07 16.12 -3.42
N GLY A 130 -10.42 15.36 -4.47
CA GLY A 130 -9.56 15.00 -5.59
C GLY A 130 -8.45 14.01 -5.19
N VAL A 131 -8.74 13.07 -4.28
CA VAL A 131 -7.83 12.02 -3.82
C VAL A 131 -8.44 10.64 -4.07
N ILE A 132 -7.63 9.59 -3.92
CA ILE A 132 -8.03 8.19 -4.06
C ILE A 132 -7.76 7.48 -2.74
N LEU A 133 -8.77 6.83 -2.20
CA LEU A 133 -8.66 5.95 -1.05
C LEU A 133 -8.44 4.51 -1.53
N CYS A 134 -7.39 3.87 -1.05
CA CYS A 134 -7.07 2.49 -1.42
C CYS A 134 -7.11 1.60 -0.18
N LEU A 135 -7.93 0.56 -0.21
CA LEU A 135 -7.93 -0.44 0.85
C LEU A 135 -6.77 -1.41 0.66
N GLU A 136 -5.95 -1.53 1.67
CA GLU A 136 -4.87 -2.52 1.70
C GLU A 136 -5.42 -3.93 1.81
N CYS A 137 -4.83 -4.85 1.07
CA CYS A 137 -5.04 -6.29 1.18
C CYS A 137 -4.46 -6.77 2.52
N HIS A 138 -5.29 -6.88 3.55
CA HIS A 138 -4.81 -7.08 4.92
C HIS A 138 -5.67 -8.08 5.70
N MET A 139 -5.01 -8.87 6.60
CA MET A 139 -5.70 -9.77 7.52
C MET A 139 -6.66 -9.00 8.44
N LEU A 140 -7.69 -9.69 8.93
CA LEU A 140 -8.72 -9.13 9.81
C LEU A 140 -9.40 -7.89 9.23
N SER A 141 -9.63 -7.90 7.93
CA SER A 141 -10.34 -6.84 7.21
C SER A 141 -11.20 -7.45 6.11
N ILE A 142 -12.09 -6.66 5.52
CA ILE A 142 -12.94 -7.14 4.41
C ILE A 142 -12.10 -7.57 3.19
N THR A 143 -10.89 -7.03 3.04
CA THR A 143 -9.99 -7.36 1.95
C THR A 143 -9.22 -8.67 2.16
N GLU A 144 -9.41 -9.37 3.26
CA GLU A 144 -8.84 -10.71 3.46
C GLU A 144 -9.54 -11.76 2.58
N THR A 145 -10.83 -11.56 2.28
CA THR A 145 -11.64 -12.48 1.48
C THR A 145 -11.96 -11.85 0.12
N PRO A 146 -11.41 -12.36 -1.01
CA PRO A 146 -11.54 -11.72 -2.32
C PRO A 146 -12.97 -11.46 -2.76
N ASP A 147 -13.89 -12.40 -2.56
CA ASP A 147 -15.28 -12.24 -2.99
C ASP A 147 -15.97 -11.04 -2.33
N TYR A 148 -15.71 -10.81 -1.03
CA TYR A 148 -16.26 -9.67 -0.31
C TYR A 148 -15.59 -8.35 -0.72
N ALA A 149 -14.28 -8.36 -0.96
CA ALA A 149 -13.57 -7.17 -1.42
C ALA A 149 -14.02 -6.73 -2.81
N VAL A 150 -14.14 -7.68 -3.75
CA VAL A 150 -14.63 -7.41 -5.12
C VAL A 150 -16.06 -6.89 -5.08
N ALA A 151 -16.95 -7.56 -4.35
CA ALA A 151 -18.35 -7.12 -4.20
C ALA A 151 -18.43 -5.69 -3.60
N LEU A 152 -17.58 -5.38 -2.61
CA LEU A 152 -17.50 -4.02 -2.05
C LEU A 152 -17.06 -2.99 -3.11
N MET A 153 -16.01 -3.31 -3.90
CA MET A 153 -15.54 -2.39 -4.95
C MET A 153 -16.62 -2.13 -6.01
N GLU A 154 -17.34 -3.16 -6.43
CA GLU A 154 -18.45 -3.08 -7.38
C GLU A 154 -19.63 -2.28 -6.82
N GLU A 155 -19.95 -2.48 -5.55
CA GLU A 155 -21.06 -1.80 -4.88
C GLU A 155 -20.76 -0.31 -4.60
N VAL A 156 -19.51 0.03 -4.19
CA VAL A 156 -19.08 1.42 -4.01
C VAL A 156 -18.97 2.12 -5.37
N ASN A 157 -18.45 1.43 -6.38
CA ASN A 157 -18.38 1.87 -7.79
C ASN A 157 -17.86 3.31 -7.97
N SER A 158 -16.76 3.66 -7.31
CA SER A 158 -16.15 4.99 -7.38
C SER A 158 -14.72 4.92 -7.90
N PRO A 159 -14.30 5.83 -8.80
CA PRO A 159 -12.90 5.93 -9.24
C PRO A 159 -11.97 6.37 -8.11
N ALA A 160 -12.51 6.99 -7.04
CA ALA A 160 -11.77 7.43 -5.87
C ALA A 160 -11.69 6.36 -4.75
N PHE A 161 -12.16 5.13 -5.02
CA PHE A 161 -12.14 4.04 -4.05
C PHE A 161 -11.59 2.78 -4.71
N ARG A 162 -10.37 2.38 -4.32
CA ARG A 162 -9.56 1.37 -5.00
C ARG A 162 -8.97 0.38 -3.99
N LEU A 163 -8.13 -0.54 -4.46
CA LEU A 163 -7.40 -1.51 -3.64
C LEU A 163 -5.88 -1.30 -3.77
N TYR A 164 -5.14 -1.71 -2.75
CA TYR A 164 -3.74 -2.13 -2.83
C TYR A 164 -3.71 -3.65 -2.86
N TRP A 165 -2.87 -4.20 -3.71
CA TRP A 165 -2.60 -5.62 -3.67
C TRP A 165 -1.24 -5.91 -3.03
N GLN A 166 -1.21 -7.00 -2.28
CA GLN A 166 -0.01 -7.66 -1.75
C GLN A 166 -0.34 -9.14 -1.54
N PRO A 167 0.66 -10.05 -1.61
CA PRO A 167 0.42 -11.45 -1.31
C PRO A 167 0.09 -11.63 0.18
N PHE A 168 -0.82 -12.54 0.50
CA PHE A 168 -1.02 -12.96 1.88
C PHE A 168 0.03 -14.00 2.26
N GLN A 169 0.67 -13.82 3.43
CA GLN A 169 1.78 -14.64 3.89
C GLN A 169 1.42 -16.12 4.12
N TRP A 170 0.15 -16.44 4.23
CA TRP A 170 -0.35 -17.82 4.45
C TRP A 170 -0.81 -18.51 3.17
N LEU A 171 -0.89 -17.81 2.06
CA LEU A 171 -1.19 -18.39 0.76
C LEU A 171 0.10 -18.83 0.07
N ASP A 172 -0.02 -19.90 -0.71
CA ASP A 172 1.00 -20.26 -1.68
C ASP A 172 0.97 -19.35 -2.91
N SER A 173 1.89 -19.56 -3.84
CA SER A 173 2.00 -18.74 -5.06
C SER A 173 0.76 -18.83 -5.94
N GLU A 174 0.10 -20.00 -6.01
CA GLU A 174 -1.12 -20.19 -6.80
C GLU A 174 -2.30 -19.43 -6.17
N GLY A 175 -2.47 -19.53 -4.85
CA GLY A 175 -3.48 -18.78 -4.11
C GLY A 175 -3.26 -17.27 -4.21
N SER A 176 -2.03 -16.80 -4.06
CA SER A 176 -1.67 -15.38 -4.21
C SER A 176 -1.96 -14.87 -5.63
N LEU A 177 -1.66 -15.67 -6.67
CA LEU A 177 -1.98 -15.33 -8.06
C LEU A 177 -3.50 -15.26 -8.29
N ALA A 178 -4.28 -16.14 -7.68
CA ALA A 178 -5.73 -16.10 -7.79
C ALA A 178 -6.30 -14.79 -7.19
N VAL A 179 -5.80 -14.38 -6.02
CA VAL A 179 -6.16 -13.09 -5.39
C VAL A 179 -5.71 -11.91 -6.27
N ALA A 180 -4.49 -11.95 -6.81
CA ALA A 180 -4.00 -10.91 -7.71
C ALA A 180 -4.92 -10.73 -8.93
N LYS A 181 -5.37 -11.82 -9.55
CA LYS A 181 -6.33 -11.79 -10.67
C LYS A 181 -7.67 -11.15 -10.29
N ALA A 182 -8.20 -11.51 -9.12
CA ALA A 182 -9.47 -10.96 -8.63
C ALA A 182 -9.37 -9.45 -8.37
N TYR A 183 -8.23 -9.00 -7.81
CA TYR A 183 -8.03 -7.60 -7.44
C TYR A 183 -7.50 -6.72 -8.57
N ALA A 184 -6.95 -7.29 -9.64
CA ALA A 184 -6.33 -6.55 -10.74
C ALA A 184 -7.16 -5.39 -11.31
N PRO A 185 -8.50 -5.49 -11.47
CA PRO A 185 -9.32 -4.38 -11.97
C PRO A 185 -9.36 -3.18 -11.01
N PHE A 186 -9.09 -3.40 -9.72
CA PHE A 186 -9.24 -2.41 -8.66
C PHE A 186 -7.90 -1.98 -8.04
N ALA A 187 -6.81 -2.75 -8.26
CA ALA A 187 -5.53 -2.49 -7.64
C ALA A 187 -4.86 -1.24 -8.23
N GLU A 188 -4.53 -0.27 -7.39
CA GLU A 188 -3.82 0.96 -7.73
C GLU A 188 -2.31 0.78 -7.58
N HIS A 189 -1.86 0.32 -6.42
CA HIS A 189 -0.47 0.06 -6.08
C HIS A 189 -0.27 -1.37 -5.59
N VAL A 190 1.00 -1.78 -5.51
CA VAL A 190 1.40 -3.12 -5.10
C VAL A 190 2.51 -3.01 -4.04
N HIS A 191 2.31 -3.62 -2.88
CA HIS A 191 3.40 -3.85 -1.93
C HIS A 191 4.15 -5.12 -2.31
N VAL A 192 5.47 -5.00 -2.43
CA VAL A 192 6.35 -6.05 -2.95
C VAL A 192 7.29 -6.53 -1.85
N PHE A 193 7.21 -7.81 -1.52
CA PHE A 193 8.07 -8.45 -0.53
C PHE A 193 8.11 -9.96 -0.75
N ASN A 194 9.06 -10.62 -0.11
CA ASN A 194 9.07 -12.07 0.02
C ASN A 194 8.92 -12.43 1.51
N TRP A 195 7.69 -12.43 1.99
CA TRP A 195 7.35 -12.77 3.36
C TRP A 195 6.49 -14.02 3.39
N GLN A 196 7.06 -15.11 3.90
CA GLN A 196 6.38 -16.38 4.06
C GLN A 196 6.05 -16.60 5.53
N SER A 197 4.89 -17.14 5.81
CA SER A 197 4.46 -17.50 7.16
C SER A 197 3.96 -18.95 7.22
N PRO A 198 4.82 -19.93 6.93
CA PRO A 198 4.44 -21.31 7.11
C PRO A 198 4.21 -21.57 8.59
N LYS A 199 2.98 -21.89 8.98
CA LYS A 199 2.61 -22.30 10.35
C LYS A 199 3.04 -21.30 11.44
N MET A 200 2.78 -20.00 11.23
CA MET A 200 2.99 -18.95 12.22
C MET A 200 4.46 -18.59 12.56
N ALA A 201 5.39 -18.99 11.74
CA ALA A 201 6.78 -18.49 11.83
C ALA A 201 7.07 -17.57 10.62
N PRO A 202 6.67 -16.29 10.66
CA PRO A 202 6.89 -15.39 9.54
C PRO A 202 8.39 -15.20 9.30
N ALA A 203 8.84 -15.48 8.09
CA ALA A 203 10.20 -15.24 7.65
C ALA A 203 10.19 -14.22 6.51
N LYS A 204 10.89 -13.11 6.70
CA LYS A 204 11.20 -12.17 5.65
C LYS A 204 12.41 -12.72 4.89
N LEU A 205 12.23 -13.00 3.63
CA LEU A 205 13.25 -13.59 2.76
C LEU A 205 13.69 -12.57 1.69
N PRO A 206 14.87 -12.73 1.07
CA PRO A 206 15.28 -11.92 -0.05
C PRO A 206 14.27 -12.00 -1.21
N LEU A 207 13.93 -10.86 -1.81
CA LEU A 207 13.02 -10.80 -2.95
C LEU A 207 13.56 -11.58 -4.15
N ALA A 208 14.88 -11.68 -4.28
CA ALA A 208 15.55 -12.46 -5.32
C ALA A 208 15.16 -13.96 -5.32
N GLU A 209 14.67 -14.49 -4.20
CA GLU A 209 14.20 -15.88 -4.10
C GLU A 209 12.77 -16.08 -4.62
N ALA A 210 12.02 -14.98 -4.89
CA ALA A 210 10.62 -15.01 -5.32
C ALA A 210 10.42 -14.41 -6.74
N VAL A 211 11.47 -14.31 -7.56
CA VAL A 211 11.42 -13.64 -8.88
C VAL A 211 10.33 -14.24 -9.78
N GLU A 212 10.23 -15.56 -9.87
CA GLU A 212 9.27 -16.22 -10.76
C GLU A 212 7.83 -16.06 -10.27
N ASP A 213 7.60 -16.11 -8.96
CA ASP A 213 6.29 -15.85 -8.36
C ASP A 213 5.83 -14.41 -8.66
N TRP A 214 6.72 -13.44 -8.45
CA TRP A 214 6.42 -12.05 -8.73
C TRP A 214 6.20 -11.76 -10.22
N ARG A 215 6.93 -12.41 -11.12
CA ARG A 215 6.65 -12.35 -12.57
C ARG A 215 5.25 -12.85 -12.90
N ALA A 216 4.83 -13.94 -12.27
CA ALA A 216 3.48 -14.46 -12.43
C ALA A 216 2.43 -13.47 -11.91
N TYR A 217 2.63 -12.87 -10.72
CA TYR A 217 1.71 -11.87 -10.18
C TYR A 217 1.62 -10.62 -11.07
N LEU A 218 2.76 -10.08 -11.52
CA LEU A 218 2.78 -8.89 -12.36
C LEU A 218 2.24 -9.14 -13.77
N SER A 219 2.19 -10.39 -14.24
CA SER A 219 1.54 -10.73 -15.51
C SER A 219 0.04 -10.39 -15.52
N VAL A 220 -0.60 -10.36 -14.35
CA VAL A 220 -2.01 -10.00 -14.16
C VAL A 220 -2.22 -8.63 -13.55
N LEU A 221 -1.15 -7.97 -13.13
CA LEU A 221 -1.09 -6.62 -12.58
C LEU A 221 -0.23 -5.70 -13.46
N PRO A 222 -0.59 -5.49 -14.74
CA PRO A 222 0.27 -4.74 -15.67
C PRO A 222 0.40 -3.26 -15.31
N PRO A 223 1.42 -2.56 -15.81
CA PRO A 223 1.55 -1.12 -15.64
C PRO A 223 0.38 -0.37 -16.34
N PRO A 224 0.09 0.90 -15.97
CA PRO A 224 0.85 1.68 -15.00
C PRO A 224 0.47 1.34 -13.55
N ARG A 225 1.46 1.07 -12.71
CA ARG A 225 1.31 0.86 -11.26
C ARG A 225 2.62 1.21 -10.56
N THR A 226 2.52 1.56 -9.28
CA THR A 226 3.69 1.71 -8.42
C THR A 226 3.94 0.41 -7.66
N LEU A 227 5.16 -0.08 -7.71
CA LEU A 227 5.64 -1.23 -6.96
C LEU A 227 6.47 -0.74 -5.77
N LEU A 228 6.01 -1.01 -4.58
CA LEU A 228 6.58 -0.49 -3.33
C LEU A 228 7.21 -1.63 -2.53
N LEU A 229 8.53 -1.63 -2.43
CA LEU A 229 9.25 -2.58 -1.58
C LEU A 229 8.83 -2.41 -0.12
N GLU A 230 8.50 -3.50 0.54
CA GLU A 230 8.11 -3.55 1.94
C GLU A 230 8.79 -4.75 2.63
N PHE A 231 9.04 -4.67 3.94
CA PHE A 231 9.57 -5.77 4.74
C PHE A 231 10.92 -6.34 4.27
N MET A 232 12.01 -5.59 4.44
CA MET A 232 13.35 -6.08 4.13
C MET A 232 13.70 -7.34 4.96
N PRO A 233 14.52 -8.26 4.42
CA PRO A 233 14.89 -9.51 5.11
C PRO A 233 15.47 -9.32 6.51
N ASP A 234 16.23 -8.26 6.73
CA ASP A 234 16.96 -7.95 7.96
C ASP A 234 16.60 -6.60 8.59
N ASP A 235 15.60 -5.91 8.05
CA ASP A 235 15.16 -4.55 8.47
C ASP A 235 16.29 -3.49 8.41
N ARG A 236 17.28 -3.64 7.50
CA ARG A 236 18.44 -2.76 7.36
C ARG A 236 18.41 -2.00 6.05
N LEU A 237 18.79 -0.70 6.10
CA LEU A 237 18.89 0.15 4.90
C LEU A 237 19.91 -0.36 3.88
N GLU A 238 20.98 -1.01 4.35
CA GLU A 238 22.04 -1.55 3.50
C GLU A 238 21.56 -2.68 2.58
N THR A 239 20.43 -3.33 2.91
CA THR A 239 19.85 -4.40 2.09
C THR A 239 18.98 -3.84 0.96
N LEU A 240 18.47 -2.60 1.07
CA LEU A 240 17.57 -1.99 0.09
C LEU A 240 18.10 -2.01 -1.36
N PRO A 241 19.38 -1.75 -1.66
CA PRO A 241 19.88 -1.83 -3.03
C PRO A 241 19.73 -3.22 -3.67
N ALA A 242 19.94 -4.29 -2.89
CA ALA A 242 19.79 -5.67 -3.38
C ALA A 242 18.31 -6.01 -3.67
N GLU A 243 17.38 -5.58 -2.81
CA GLU A 243 15.95 -5.75 -3.02
C GLU A 243 15.45 -4.93 -4.23
N ALA A 244 15.96 -3.71 -4.42
CA ALA A 244 15.66 -2.89 -5.59
C ALA A 244 16.18 -3.52 -6.90
N GLU A 245 17.34 -4.17 -6.87
CA GLU A 245 17.87 -4.90 -8.03
C GLU A 245 17.04 -6.15 -8.35
N ALA A 246 16.61 -6.89 -7.33
CA ALA A 246 15.68 -8.01 -7.51
C ALA A 246 14.35 -7.54 -8.12
N LEU A 247 13.83 -6.39 -7.69
CA LEU A 247 12.60 -5.82 -8.26
C LEU A 247 12.79 -5.44 -9.74
N ARG A 248 13.94 -4.82 -10.12
CA ARG A 248 14.27 -4.56 -11.54
C ARG A 248 14.35 -5.86 -12.36
N THR A 249 14.98 -6.88 -11.81
CA THR A 249 15.04 -8.22 -12.45
C THR A 249 13.64 -8.80 -12.69
N ILE A 250 12.72 -8.63 -11.74
CA ILE A 250 11.33 -9.10 -11.87
C ILE A 250 10.63 -8.43 -13.06
N ILE A 251 10.79 -7.13 -13.23
CA ILE A 251 10.13 -6.36 -14.30
C ILE A 251 10.90 -6.38 -15.64
N GLY A 252 12.08 -6.99 -15.67
CA GLY A 252 12.89 -7.14 -16.89
C GLY A 252 13.73 -5.90 -17.25
N GLU A 253 14.17 -5.16 -16.26
CA GLU A 253 15.10 -4.00 -16.37
C GLU A 253 16.52 -4.33 -15.89
#